data_0081f4e7b8911793e0d04b934b022c2f
#
_entry.id   0081f4e7b8911793e0d04b934b022c2f
#
_cell.length_a   1.000
_cell.length_b   1.000
_cell.length_c   1.000
_cell.angle_alpha   90.00
_cell.angle_beta   90.00
_cell.angle_gamma   90.00
#
_symmetry.space_group_name_H-M   'P 1'
#
loop_
_entity.id
_entity.type
_entity.pdbx_description
1 polymer ?
#
loop_
_entity_poly.entity_id
_entity_poly.type
_entity_poly.pdbx_seq_one_letter_code
_entity_poly.pdbx_strand_id
1 'polypeptide(L)' 'MSDSPTRVDARGLRCPVNWARAKAVLEGLDRGALVEVLVDDPRSERDLPVAAESEGHAVLAVEWVGASCLRILIEK' A
#
# COMPACT_ATOMS: atom_id res chain seq x y z
N MET A 1 20.67 -5.56 9.57
CA MET A 1 19.84 -4.79 8.68
C MET A 1 18.45 -5.35 8.62
N SER A 2 17.50 -4.47 8.72
CA SER A 2 16.11 -4.89 8.71
C SER A 2 15.60 -4.91 7.27
N ASP A 3 15.03 -6.05 6.87
CA ASP A 3 14.37 -6.17 5.58
C ASP A 3 12.86 -6.05 5.72
N SER A 4 12.39 -5.61 6.88
CA SER A 4 10.96 -5.47 7.13
C SER A 4 10.38 -4.32 6.31
N PRO A 5 9.20 -4.51 5.71
CA PRO A 5 8.55 -3.42 5.00
C PRO A 5 8.19 -2.28 5.95
N THR A 6 8.21 -1.07 5.43
CA THR A 6 7.65 0.06 6.15
C THR A 6 6.13 -0.08 6.16
N ARG A 7 5.52 -0.01 7.33
CA ARG A 7 4.07 -0.15 7.45
C ARG A 7 3.38 1.20 7.38
N VAL A 8 2.35 1.28 6.56
CA VAL A 8 1.49 2.44 6.46
C VAL A 8 0.08 2.02 6.86
N ASP A 9 -0.42 2.54 7.96
CA ASP A 9 -1.77 2.26 8.40
C ASP A 9 -2.70 3.31 7.81
N ALA A 10 -3.43 2.92 6.79
CA ALA A 10 -4.39 3.80 6.11
C ALA A 10 -5.82 3.32 6.33
N ARG A 11 -6.06 2.55 7.39
CA ARG A 11 -7.41 2.13 7.74
C ARG A 11 -8.23 3.35 8.14
N GLY A 12 -9.52 3.32 7.82
CA GLY A 12 -10.41 4.45 8.06
C GLY A 12 -10.39 5.49 6.98
N LEU A 13 -9.49 5.38 6.00
CA LEU A 13 -9.40 6.30 4.89
C LEU A 13 -9.99 5.68 3.63
N ARG A 14 -10.60 6.52 2.81
CA ARG A 14 -11.16 6.10 1.53
C ARG A 14 -10.17 6.37 0.41
N CYS A 15 -10.33 5.64 -0.68
CA CYS A 15 -9.60 5.91 -1.89
C CYS A 15 -10.12 7.24 -2.48
N PRO A 16 -9.24 8.16 -2.93
CA PRO A 16 -7.80 7.99 -3.10
C PRO A 16 -6.95 8.50 -1.93
N VAL A 17 -7.56 8.87 -0.80
CA VAL A 17 -6.81 9.43 0.34
C VAL A 17 -5.86 8.39 0.93
N ASN A 18 -6.29 7.13 1.01
CA ASN A 18 -5.43 6.06 1.51
C ASN A 18 -4.21 5.86 0.60
N TRP A 19 -4.40 5.96 -0.72
CA TRP A 19 -3.27 5.89 -1.66
C TRP A 19 -2.35 7.10 -1.50
N ALA A 20 -2.92 8.29 -1.32
CA ALA A 20 -2.10 9.49 -1.15
C ALA A 20 -1.18 9.36 0.07
N ARG A 21 -1.68 8.77 1.15
CA ARG A 21 -0.85 8.53 2.34
C ARG A 21 0.28 7.55 2.05
N ALA A 22 -0.01 6.45 1.37
CA ALA A 22 1.00 5.47 1.00
C ALA A 22 2.02 6.07 0.04
N LYS A 23 1.56 6.86 -0.91
CA LYS A 23 2.43 7.50 -1.89
C LYS A 23 3.42 8.45 -1.21
N ALA A 24 2.96 9.21 -0.23
CA ALA A 24 3.84 10.14 0.48
C ALA A 24 4.98 9.39 1.18
N VAL A 25 4.68 8.21 1.75
CA VAL A 25 5.71 7.39 2.37
C VAL A 25 6.67 6.83 1.31
N LEU A 26 6.13 6.33 0.20
CA LEU A 26 6.96 5.79 -0.88
C LEU A 26 7.93 6.82 -1.43
N GLU A 27 7.50 8.07 -1.54
CA GLU A 27 8.35 9.13 -2.08
C GLU A 27 9.56 9.42 -1.21
N GLY A 28 9.48 9.11 0.07
CA GLY A 28 10.60 9.29 0.98
C GLY A 28 11.54 8.09 1.07
N LEU A 29 11.28 7.03 0.33
CA LEU A 29 12.07 5.82 0.40
C LEU A 29 12.91 5.62 -0.84
N ASP A 30 13.96 4.79 -0.72
CA ASP A 30 14.82 4.45 -1.83
C ASP A 30 14.14 3.43 -2.75
N ARG A 31 14.61 3.37 -3.98
CA ARG A 31 14.16 2.36 -4.93
C ARG A 31 14.38 0.97 -4.37
N GLY A 32 13.40 0.11 -4.56
CA GLY A 32 13.45 -1.25 -4.07
C GLY A 32 12.94 -1.41 -2.65
N ALA A 33 12.62 -0.30 -1.96
CA ALA A 33 12.08 -0.38 -0.61
C ALA A 33 10.67 -0.96 -0.65
N LEU A 34 10.32 -1.68 0.40
CA LEU A 34 9.02 -2.32 0.53
C LEU A 34 8.12 -1.53 1.48
N VAL A 35 6.86 -1.39 1.09
CA VAL A 35 5.85 -0.72 1.91
C VAL A 35 4.65 -1.65 2.04
N GLU A 36 4.23 -1.85 3.28
CA GLU A 36 3.03 -2.63 3.58
C GLU A 36 1.92 -1.65 3.93
N VAL A 37 0.90 -1.59 3.10
CA VAL A 37 -0.22 -0.67 3.29
C VAL A 37 -1.41 -1.45 3.84
N LEU A 38 -1.98 -0.97 4.94
CA LEU A 38 -3.17 -1.55 5.53
C LEU A 38 -4.35 -0.63 5.26
N VAL A 39 -5.38 -1.16 4.64
CA VAL A 39 -6.61 -0.41 4.32
C VAL A 39 -7.82 -1.25 4.69
N ASP A 40 -8.96 -0.59 4.85
CA ASP A 40 -10.22 -1.29 5.13
C ASP A 40 -11.32 -0.92 4.15
N ASP A 41 -11.01 -0.14 3.13
CA ASP A 41 -11.95 0.18 2.06
C ASP A 41 -11.93 -0.94 1.03
N PRO A 42 -13.06 -1.64 0.80
CA PRO A 42 -13.09 -2.76 -0.17
C PRO A 42 -12.68 -2.36 -1.59
N ARG A 43 -12.89 -1.10 -1.97
CA ARG A 43 -12.52 -0.64 -3.30
C ARG A 43 -11.01 -0.63 -3.50
N SER A 44 -10.26 -0.53 -2.41
CA SER A 44 -8.81 -0.47 -2.47
C SER A 44 -8.18 -1.77 -2.93
N GLU A 45 -8.89 -2.88 -2.83
CA GLU A 45 -8.40 -4.15 -3.33
C GLU A 45 -8.07 -4.05 -4.82
N ARG A 46 -8.85 -3.26 -5.54
CA ARG A 46 -8.69 -3.06 -6.98
C ARG A 46 -7.99 -1.74 -7.28
N ASP A 47 -8.46 -0.67 -6.66
CA ASP A 47 -8.07 0.68 -7.05
C ASP A 47 -6.65 1.05 -6.59
N LEU A 48 -6.24 0.59 -5.43
CA LEU A 48 -4.93 0.95 -4.91
C LEU A 48 -3.80 0.27 -5.69
N PRO A 49 -3.88 -1.03 -6.02
CA PRO A 49 -2.87 -1.64 -6.89
C PRO A 49 -2.77 -0.97 -8.25
N VAL A 50 -3.90 -0.60 -8.85
CA VAL A 50 -3.89 0.09 -10.13
C VAL A 50 -3.18 1.43 -10.01
N ALA A 51 -3.48 2.20 -8.96
CA ALA A 51 -2.82 3.48 -8.74
C ALA A 51 -1.33 3.32 -8.54
N ALA A 52 -0.91 2.33 -7.75
CA ALA A 52 0.51 2.09 -7.49
C ALA A 52 1.24 1.72 -8.78
N GLU A 53 0.67 0.84 -9.57
CA GLU A 53 1.31 0.41 -10.82
C GLU A 53 1.36 1.53 -11.84
N SER A 54 0.37 2.40 -11.88
CA SER A 54 0.37 3.53 -12.80
C SER A 54 1.45 4.55 -12.47
N GLU A 55 1.94 4.53 -11.24
CA GLU A 55 3.03 5.41 -10.80
C GLU A 55 4.39 4.73 -10.87
N GLY A 56 4.45 3.52 -11.42
CA GLY A 56 5.71 2.82 -11.63
C GLY A 56 6.14 1.92 -10.48
N HIS A 57 5.28 1.69 -9.50
CA HIS A 57 5.60 0.79 -8.40
C HIS A 57 5.10 -0.62 -8.70
N ALA A 58 5.76 -1.61 -8.10
CA ALA A 58 5.35 -3.00 -8.25
C ALA A 58 4.48 -3.41 -7.07
N VAL A 59 3.35 -4.05 -7.37
CA VAL A 59 2.47 -4.59 -6.32
C VAL A 59 2.80 -6.07 -6.18
N LEU A 60 3.34 -6.45 -5.03
CA LEU A 60 3.83 -7.81 -4.81
C LEU A 60 2.78 -8.72 -4.18
N ALA A 61 1.87 -8.17 -3.40
CA ALA A 61 0.84 -8.97 -2.76
C ALA A 61 -0.37 -8.12 -2.42
N VAL A 62 -1.55 -8.72 -2.51
CA VAL A 62 -2.82 -8.12 -2.11
C VAL A 62 -3.59 -9.22 -1.40
N GLU A 63 -3.81 -9.08 -0.10
CA GLU A 63 -4.47 -10.13 0.66
C GLU A 63 -5.30 -9.57 1.80
N TRP A 64 -6.41 -10.25 2.08
CA TRP A 64 -7.23 -9.92 3.24
C TRP A 64 -6.63 -10.54 4.49
N VAL A 65 -6.48 -9.74 5.54
CA VAL A 65 -5.98 -10.19 6.83
C VAL A 65 -7.12 -10.03 7.82
N GLY A 66 -7.78 -11.11 8.14
CA GLY A 66 -8.99 -11.04 8.94
C GLY A 66 -10.18 -10.60 8.09
N ALA A 67 -11.25 -10.12 8.76
CA ALA A 67 -12.53 -9.89 8.11
C ALA A 67 -12.60 -8.57 7.35
N SER A 68 -11.78 -7.59 7.71
CA SER A 68 -11.95 -6.24 7.17
C SER A 68 -10.66 -5.47 6.95
N CYS A 69 -9.51 -6.12 7.04
CA CYS A 69 -8.24 -5.46 6.80
C CYS A 69 -7.57 -6.02 5.56
N LEU A 70 -7.27 -5.16 4.60
CA LEU A 70 -6.59 -5.54 3.38
C LEU A 70 -5.13 -5.11 3.48
N ARG A 71 -4.24 -6.04 3.23
CA ARG A 71 -2.80 -5.80 3.24
C ARG A 71 -2.29 -5.78 1.81
N ILE A 72 -1.64 -4.70 1.44
CA ILE A 72 -1.09 -4.53 0.10
C ILE A 72 0.41 -4.27 0.24
N LEU A 73 1.22 -5.12 -0.38
CA LEU A 73 2.67 -5.00 -0.34
C LEU A 73 3.15 -4.39 -1.65
N ILE A 74 3.85 -3.27 -1.55
CA ILE A 74 4.30 -2.49 -2.70
C ILE A 74 5.82 -2.33 -2.64
N GLU A 75 6.46 -2.51 -3.77
CA GLU A 75 7.88 -2.24 -3.93
C GLU A 75 8.06 -0.97 -4.75
N LYS A 76 8.85 -0.05 -4.21
CA LYS A 76 9.12 1.21 -4.90
C LYS A 76 9.98 1.01 -6.14
#